data_734cdbff5c0a4d9d916696c91b6dd5b1
#
_entry.id   734cdbff5c0a4d9d916696c91b6dd5b1
#
_cell.length_a   1.000
_cell.length_b   1.000
_cell.length_c   1.000
_cell.angle_alpha   90.00
_cell.angle_beta   90.00
_cell.angle_gamma   90.00
#
_symmetry.space_group_name_H-M   'P 1'
#
loop_
_entity.id
_entity.type
_entity.pdbx_description
1 polymer ?
#
loop_
_entity_poly.entity_id
_entity_poly.type
_entity_poly.pdbx_seq_one_letter_code
_entity_poly.pdbx_strand_id
1 'polypeptide(L)'
;MKKILLTMLLLLSLGAGAQKKLTKVACVGNSITYGYLLENRTQDAYPSVLQRALGKAYLVGNFGKSGATLLNKGHRPYTQQDEYKQALAFAADIVVIHLGINDTDPRNWPNYRDDFVSDYLQLIASFKEVNPQARILLAQMSPISHRHPRFESGTRDWHAEIQEAIRMVARESQAQLIDFHTPLYPYPQLLPDGLHPNAEGAALLAKVVYSAITGDYGGLQLPAIYTDNMVLQHGQPLPIKGTANTGTKVMVSIGKQKYSAVADENGNWQVVLDPLKAKEVYTLSIVAGKQKRILKNVVAGEVWLCSGQSNMEFMLKQTTTGATDIPRATNPNIRFYDMKARWRTDPVEWNATVLDSLNHLQYYHDTQWQECTPKTAAEFSAVGYYFGKWLQKDLDMPIGLICNAVGGSPTEAWVGRNTLENDFPRILYDWRNNDFIMQWVRERASQNIKKSTDKLQRHPYEPAYLYEAAILPLKDFPIKGVIWYQGESNAHNKDAHSKLFKLLVKSWRETFQNPKLPFYYVQLSSINRPSWG
;
A
#
# COMPACT_ATOMS: atom_id res chain seq x y z
N MET A 1 -23.79 58.92 -43.05
CA MET A 1 -24.53 57.93 -42.24
C MET A 1 -24.25 56.46 -42.57
N LYS A 2 -23.79 56.07 -43.80
CA LYS A 2 -23.51 54.67 -44.15
C LYS A 2 -22.16 54.11 -43.59
N LYS A 3 -21.17 54.95 -43.21
CA LYS A 3 -19.87 54.50 -42.66
C LYS A 3 -19.90 54.24 -41.14
N ILE A 4 -20.86 54.76 -40.39
CA ILE A 4 -21.01 54.54 -38.92
C ILE A 4 -21.73 53.23 -38.64
N LEU A 5 -22.61 52.75 -39.53
CA LEU A 5 -23.33 51.50 -39.37
C LEU A 5 -22.45 50.24 -39.59
N LEU A 6 -21.38 50.37 -40.39
CA LEU A 6 -20.48 49.22 -40.67
C LEU A 6 -19.48 48.99 -39.52
N THR A 7 -19.12 50.00 -38.76
CA THR A 7 -18.21 49.90 -37.61
C THR A 7 -18.88 49.33 -36.38
N MET A 8 -20.21 49.48 -36.26
CA MET A 8 -20.99 48.91 -35.15
C MET A 8 -21.30 47.42 -35.34
N LEU A 9 -21.35 46.90 -36.57
CA LEU A 9 -21.52 45.47 -36.84
C LEU A 9 -20.20 44.67 -36.64
N LEU A 10 -19.02 45.30 -36.75
CA LEU A 10 -17.73 44.62 -36.50
C LEU A 10 -17.37 44.53 -35.00
N LEU A 11 -17.97 45.33 -34.14
CA LEU A 11 -17.74 45.28 -32.68
C LEU A 11 -18.65 44.30 -31.93
N LEU A 12 -19.68 43.75 -32.58
CA LEU A 12 -20.56 42.74 -32.03
C LEU A 12 -20.12 41.29 -32.28
N SER A 13 -19.06 41.07 -33.06
CA SER A 13 -18.53 39.72 -33.38
C SER A 13 -17.32 39.30 -32.53
N LEU A 14 -16.87 40.14 -31.58
CA LEU A 14 -15.72 39.84 -30.71
C LEU A 14 -16.09 39.36 -29.29
N GLY A 15 -17.39 39.07 -29.03
CA GLY A 15 -17.89 38.71 -27.73
C GLY A 15 -18.39 37.28 -27.59
N ALA A 16 -18.26 36.41 -28.58
CA ALA A 16 -18.51 34.99 -28.42
C ALA A 16 -17.26 34.32 -27.81
N GLY A 17 -17.03 34.55 -26.55
CA GLY A 17 -16.09 33.72 -25.77
C GLY A 17 -16.46 32.26 -26.00
N ALA A 18 -15.63 31.52 -26.73
CA ALA A 18 -15.85 30.08 -26.92
C ALA A 18 -16.03 29.45 -25.54
N GLN A 19 -17.27 29.07 -25.21
CA GLN A 19 -17.59 28.39 -23.98
C GLN A 19 -16.73 27.12 -23.96
N LYS A 20 -15.73 27.07 -23.07
CA LYS A 20 -14.79 25.98 -23.01
C LYS A 20 -15.58 24.67 -22.85
N LYS A 21 -15.52 23.81 -23.87
CA LYS A 21 -16.24 22.54 -23.87
C LYS A 21 -15.85 21.76 -22.62
N LEU A 22 -16.84 21.33 -21.83
CA LEU A 22 -16.60 20.50 -20.64
C LEU A 22 -16.06 19.14 -21.06
N THR A 23 -15.02 18.66 -20.38
CA THR A 23 -14.54 17.29 -20.54
C THR A 23 -15.49 16.34 -19.81
N LYS A 24 -16.10 15.43 -20.54
CA LYS A 24 -17.06 14.46 -19.98
C LYS A 24 -16.33 13.20 -19.51
N VAL A 25 -16.60 12.78 -18.26
CA VAL A 25 -16.05 11.56 -17.65
C VAL A 25 -17.21 10.62 -17.31
N ALA A 26 -17.27 9.45 -17.94
CA ALA A 26 -18.23 8.40 -17.60
C ALA A 26 -17.60 7.40 -16.62
N CYS A 27 -18.17 7.27 -15.43
CA CYS A 27 -17.80 6.22 -14.47
C CYS A 27 -18.77 5.05 -14.66
N VAL A 28 -18.32 4.02 -15.36
CA VAL A 28 -19.02 2.79 -15.71
C VAL A 28 -18.65 1.70 -14.71
N GLY A 29 -19.63 0.95 -14.18
CA GLY A 29 -19.30 -0.11 -13.24
C GLY A 29 -20.50 -0.73 -12.52
N ASN A 30 -20.19 -1.34 -11.41
CA ASN A 30 -21.12 -2.10 -10.57
C ASN A 30 -21.61 -1.28 -9.34
N SER A 31 -21.95 -1.99 -8.25
CA SER A 31 -22.41 -1.39 -6.98
C SER A 31 -21.41 -0.43 -6.36
N ILE A 32 -20.10 -0.65 -6.54
CA ILE A 32 -19.06 0.24 -6.01
C ILE A 32 -19.07 1.58 -6.73
N THR A 33 -19.20 1.57 -8.05
CA THR A 33 -19.38 2.80 -8.86
C THR A 33 -20.70 3.47 -8.53
N TYR A 34 -21.78 2.69 -8.38
CA TYR A 34 -23.09 3.20 -7.96
C TYR A 34 -23.01 3.93 -6.59
N GLY A 35 -22.19 3.44 -5.66
CA GLY A 35 -22.10 3.92 -4.28
C GLY A 35 -23.08 3.18 -3.35
N TYR A 36 -23.20 1.86 -3.51
CA TYR A 36 -24.07 1.01 -2.68
C TYR A 36 -23.59 1.04 -1.22
N LEU A 37 -24.51 1.05 -0.27
CA LEU A 37 -24.34 1.18 1.18
C LEU A 37 -23.78 2.52 1.68
N LEU A 38 -23.51 3.50 0.82
CA LEU A 38 -23.20 4.86 1.28
C LEU A 38 -24.45 5.58 1.76
N GLU A 39 -24.41 6.17 2.95
CA GLU A 39 -25.52 6.94 3.52
C GLU A 39 -25.91 8.11 2.63
N ASN A 40 -24.93 8.84 2.12
CA ASN A 40 -25.13 9.94 1.19
C ASN A 40 -24.45 9.66 -0.17
N ARG A 41 -25.02 8.74 -0.94
CA ARG A 41 -24.52 8.33 -2.24
C ARG A 41 -24.23 9.49 -3.19
N THR A 42 -25.09 10.51 -3.19
CA THR A 42 -24.95 11.66 -4.10
C THR A 42 -23.75 12.54 -3.76
N GLN A 43 -23.21 12.43 -2.56
CA GLN A 43 -21.99 13.13 -2.15
C GLN A 43 -20.78 12.20 -2.08
N ASP A 44 -20.94 10.98 -1.58
CA ASP A 44 -19.83 10.15 -1.13
C ASP A 44 -19.44 9.05 -2.11
N ALA A 45 -20.29 8.75 -3.15
CA ALA A 45 -19.87 7.85 -4.21
C ALA A 45 -18.62 8.41 -4.93
N TYR A 46 -17.66 7.53 -5.29
CA TYR A 46 -16.39 7.99 -5.87
C TYR A 46 -16.56 8.90 -7.12
N PRO A 47 -17.58 8.72 -8.00
CA PRO A 47 -17.79 9.66 -9.11
C PRO A 47 -18.18 11.07 -8.63
N SER A 48 -18.94 11.16 -7.54
CA SER A 48 -19.34 12.46 -6.96
C SER A 48 -18.16 13.17 -6.27
N VAL A 49 -17.32 12.41 -5.56
CA VAL A 49 -16.06 12.92 -4.99
C VAL A 49 -15.12 13.38 -6.10
N LEU A 50 -15.00 12.59 -7.17
CA LEU A 50 -14.21 12.93 -8.36
C LEU A 50 -14.69 14.21 -9.04
N GLN A 51 -16.00 14.40 -9.19
CA GLN A 51 -16.58 15.64 -9.75
C GLN A 51 -16.12 16.87 -8.97
N ARG A 52 -16.18 16.80 -7.63
CA ARG A 52 -15.71 17.90 -6.78
C ARG A 52 -14.21 18.18 -6.95
N ALA A 53 -13.42 17.12 -7.01
CA ALA A 53 -11.95 17.23 -7.17
C ALA A 53 -11.55 17.81 -8.53
N LEU A 54 -12.20 17.39 -9.62
CA LEU A 54 -11.92 17.88 -10.98
C LEU A 54 -12.49 19.29 -11.24
N GLY A 55 -13.51 19.71 -10.50
CA GLY A 55 -14.11 21.04 -10.60
C GLY A 55 -14.93 21.25 -11.88
N LYS A 56 -15.20 22.53 -12.18
CA LYS A 56 -16.17 22.97 -13.20
C LYS A 56 -15.72 22.75 -14.67
N ALA A 57 -14.48 22.37 -14.90
CA ALA A 57 -13.99 22.08 -16.27
C ALA A 57 -14.41 20.67 -16.74
N TYR A 58 -14.93 19.86 -15.83
CA TYR A 58 -15.33 18.48 -16.08
C TYR A 58 -16.81 18.25 -15.74
N LEU A 59 -17.40 17.28 -16.42
CA LEU A 59 -18.73 16.75 -16.12
C LEU A 59 -18.61 15.24 -15.89
N VAL A 60 -18.80 14.80 -14.66
CA VAL A 60 -18.67 13.38 -14.29
C VAL A 60 -20.05 12.74 -14.17
N GLY A 61 -20.29 11.70 -14.97
CA GLY A 61 -21.50 10.86 -14.91
C GLY A 61 -21.26 9.58 -14.11
N ASN A 62 -22.19 9.22 -13.23
CA ASN A 62 -22.21 7.93 -12.54
C ASN A 62 -23.15 6.96 -13.24
N PHE A 63 -22.59 5.95 -13.91
CA PHE A 63 -23.32 4.90 -14.64
C PHE A 63 -23.09 3.53 -13.98
N GLY A 64 -22.96 3.50 -12.66
CA GLY A 64 -22.86 2.28 -11.87
C GLY A 64 -24.19 1.55 -11.74
N LYS A 65 -24.19 0.24 -11.93
CA LYS A 65 -25.35 -0.66 -11.73
C LYS A 65 -25.04 -1.73 -10.70
N SER A 66 -25.72 -1.69 -9.55
CA SER A 66 -25.52 -2.71 -8.52
C SER A 66 -25.78 -4.11 -9.05
N GLY A 67 -24.85 -5.04 -8.78
CA GLY A 67 -24.94 -6.44 -9.22
C GLY A 67 -24.56 -6.68 -10.68
N ALA A 68 -24.21 -5.65 -11.46
CA ALA A 68 -23.85 -5.82 -12.86
C ALA A 68 -22.56 -6.63 -13.04
N THR A 69 -22.61 -7.58 -13.99
CA THR A 69 -21.47 -8.38 -14.44
C THR A 69 -20.87 -7.78 -15.71
N LEU A 70 -19.58 -8.05 -15.94
CA LEU A 70 -18.98 -7.80 -17.24
C LEU A 70 -19.45 -8.83 -18.25
N LEU A 71 -19.42 -10.12 -17.87
CA LEU A 71 -19.83 -11.23 -18.73
C LEU A 71 -21.22 -11.03 -19.29
N ASN A 72 -21.35 -11.07 -20.62
CA ASN A 72 -22.62 -10.92 -21.33
C ASN A 72 -23.57 -12.09 -21.09
N LYS A 73 -23.05 -13.27 -20.73
CA LYS A 73 -23.81 -14.44 -20.29
C LYS A 73 -24.00 -14.51 -18.78
N GLY A 74 -23.48 -13.53 -18.04
CA GLY A 74 -23.60 -13.44 -16.59
C GLY A 74 -25.05 -13.23 -16.15
N HIS A 75 -25.30 -13.36 -14.84
CA HIS A 75 -26.66 -13.26 -14.30
C HIS A 75 -27.27 -11.84 -14.40
N ARG A 76 -26.45 -10.80 -14.62
CA ARG A 76 -26.87 -9.40 -14.81
C ARG A 76 -25.88 -8.64 -15.71
N PRO A 77 -25.84 -8.92 -17.01
CA PRO A 77 -24.88 -8.26 -17.91
C PRO A 77 -25.03 -6.74 -17.90
N TYR A 78 -23.92 -6.01 -17.76
CA TYR A 78 -23.91 -4.55 -17.78
C TYR A 78 -24.44 -3.99 -19.11
N THR A 79 -24.10 -4.63 -20.22
CA THR A 79 -24.52 -4.25 -21.57
C THR A 79 -26.04 -4.31 -21.79
N GLN A 80 -26.78 -5.02 -20.93
CA GLN A 80 -28.25 -5.08 -20.96
C GLN A 80 -28.94 -4.08 -20.03
N GLN A 81 -28.16 -3.28 -19.25
CA GLN A 81 -28.72 -2.32 -18.30
C GLN A 81 -28.96 -0.94 -18.93
N ASP A 82 -29.90 -0.18 -18.39
CA ASP A 82 -30.19 1.18 -18.86
C ASP A 82 -29.01 2.14 -18.61
N GLU A 83 -28.24 1.91 -17.54
CA GLU A 83 -27.02 2.66 -17.23
C GLU A 83 -25.97 2.55 -18.34
N TYR A 84 -25.86 1.40 -19.02
CA TYR A 84 -25.01 1.25 -20.19
C TYR A 84 -25.46 2.12 -21.37
N LYS A 85 -26.77 2.11 -21.69
CA LYS A 85 -27.33 2.95 -22.75
C LYS A 85 -27.13 4.44 -22.44
N GLN A 86 -27.34 4.84 -21.19
CA GLN A 86 -27.10 6.21 -20.73
C GLN A 86 -25.63 6.61 -20.83
N ALA A 87 -24.70 5.70 -20.46
CA ALA A 87 -23.26 5.91 -20.58
C ALA A 87 -22.83 6.11 -22.04
N LEU A 88 -23.35 5.34 -22.98
CA LEU A 88 -23.11 5.53 -24.42
C LEU A 88 -23.67 6.87 -24.90
N ALA A 89 -24.93 7.19 -24.56
CA ALA A 89 -25.57 8.45 -24.93
C ALA A 89 -24.85 9.67 -24.33
N PHE A 90 -24.17 9.52 -23.21
CA PHE A 90 -23.36 10.57 -22.58
C PHE A 90 -22.17 10.99 -23.47
N ALA A 91 -21.69 10.13 -24.36
CA ALA A 91 -20.58 10.38 -25.30
C ALA A 91 -19.35 11.01 -24.60
N ALA A 92 -18.80 10.24 -23.65
CA ALA A 92 -17.71 10.71 -22.78
C ALA A 92 -16.38 10.89 -23.53
N ASP A 93 -15.57 11.84 -23.07
CA ASP A 93 -14.17 12.02 -23.48
C ASP A 93 -13.24 11.07 -22.73
N ILE A 94 -13.63 10.68 -21.51
CA ILE A 94 -12.91 9.72 -20.65
C ILE A 94 -13.93 8.71 -20.10
N VAL A 95 -13.61 7.42 -20.20
CA VAL A 95 -14.44 6.34 -19.65
C VAL A 95 -13.64 5.57 -18.62
N VAL A 96 -14.11 5.53 -17.38
CA VAL A 96 -13.55 4.75 -16.28
C VAL A 96 -14.40 3.49 -16.14
N ILE A 97 -13.83 2.31 -16.28
CA ILE A 97 -14.56 1.05 -16.21
C ILE A 97 -14.10 0.23 -14.99
N HIS A 98 -15.02 -0.07 -14.07
CA HIS A 98 -14.81 -0.91 -12.90
C HIS A 98 -15.84 -2.04 -12.86
N LEU A 99 -15.59 -3.12 -13.57
CA LEU A 99 -16.41 -4.33 -13.66
C LEU A 99 -15.57 -5.59 -13.37
N GLY A 100 -16.21 -6.72 -13.12
CA GLY A 100 -15.56 -8.00 -12.82
C GLY A 100 -15.88 -8.56 -11.43
N ILE A 101 -16.17 -7.71 -10.45
CA ILE A 101 -16.40 -8.15 -9.06
C ILE A 101 -17.62 -9.09 -8.94
N ASN A 102 -18.71 -8.79 -9.64
CA ASN A 102 -19.89 -9.66 -9.64
C ASN A 102 -19.71 -10.92 -10.51
N ASP A 103 -18.69 -10.92 -11.35
CA ASP A 103 -18.31 -12.08 -12.14
C ASP A 103 -17.67 -13.18 -11.27
N THR A 104 -17.20 -12.86 -10.06
CA THR A 104 -16.79 -13.84 -9.03
C THR A 104 -17.94 -14.70 -8.47
N ASP A 105 -19.18 -14.50 -8.91
CA ASP A 105 -20.31 -15.35 -8.53
C ASP A 105 -20.20 -16.74 -9.18
N PRO A 106 -20.52 -17.84 -8.46
CA PRO A 106 -20.46 -19.19 -9.00
C PRO A 106 -21.40 -19.44 -10.20
N ARG A 107 -22.39 -18.58 -10.43
CA ARG A 107 -23.23 -18.61 -11.64
C ARG A 107 -22.53 -18.09 -12.88
N ASN A 108 -21.45 -17.31 -12.71
CA ASN A 108 -20.76 -16.60 -13.78
C ASN A 108 -19.41 -17.24 -14.10
N TRP A 109 -18.39 -17.00 -13.26
CA TRP A 109 -16.99 -17.32 -13.58
C TRP A 109 -16.73 -18.78 -13.94
N PRO A 110 -17.18 -19.76 -13.17
CA PRO A 110 -16.94 -21.18 -13.52
C PRO A 110 -17.51 -21.59 -14.88
N ASN A 111 -18.54 -20.87 -15.36
CA ASN A 111 -19.27 -21.23 -16.55
C ASN A 111 -18.84 -20.45 -17.81
N TYR A 112 -18.39 -19.20 -17.66
CA TYR A 112 -18.23 -18.26 -18.77
C TYR A 112 -16.87 -17.54 -18.77
N ARG A 113 -15.88 -18.00 -18.00
CA ARG A 113 -14.58 -17.33 -17.86
C ARG A 113 -13.88 -17.07 -19.21
N ASP A 114 -14.04 -17.97 -20.17
CA ASP A 114 -13.38 -17.88 -21.46
C ASP A 114 -13.93 -16.72 -22.32
N ASP A 115 -15.13 -16.24 -22.04
CA ASP A 115 -15.74 -15.10 -22.73
C ASP A 115 -15.27 -13.75 -22.15
N PHE A 116 -14.66 -13.70 -20.96
CA PHE A 116 -14.43 -12.47 -20.20
C PHE A 116 -13.60 -11.42 -20.95
N VAL A 117 -12.49 -11.82 -21.54
CA VAL A 117 -11.59 -10.91 -22.28
C VAL A 117 -12.30 -10.37 -23.52
N SER A 118 -12.98 -11.24 -24.30
CA SER A 118 -13.71 -10.82 -25.50
C SER A 118 -14.88 -9.89 -25.18
N ASP A 119 -15.66 -10.18 -24.13
CA ASP A 119 -16.77 -9.34 -23.69
C ASP A 119 -16.28 -7.96 -23.22
N TYR A 120 -15.13 -7.92 -22.54
CA TYR A 120 -14.54 -6.65 -22.09
C TYR A 120 -14.05 -5.80 -23.27
N LEU A 121 -13.39 -6.43 -24.24
CA LEU A 121 -12.94 -5.74 -25.46
C LEU A 121 -14.12 -5.19 -26.27
N GLN A 122 -15.24 -5.94 -26.36
CA GLN A 122 -16.47 -5.46 -26.98
C GLN A 122 -17.06 -4.26 -26.24
N LEU A 123 -17.08 -4.28 -24.90
CA LEU A 123 -17.54 -3.14 -24.10
C LEU A 123 -16.69 -1.89 -24.39
N ILE A 124 -15.37 -2.03 -24.45
CA ILE A 124 -14.45 -0.92 -24.78
C ILE A 124 -14.74 -0.41 -26.21
N ALA A 125 -14.89 -1.33 -27.17
CA ALA A 125 -15.18 -1.00 -28.56
C ALA A 125 -16.46 -0.16 -28.69
N SER A 126 -17.52 -0.50 -27.96
CA SER A 126 -18.80 0.23 -28.02
C SER A 126 -18.66 1.70 -27.58
N PHE A 127 -17.81 2.02 -26.59
CA PHE A 127 -17.50 3.40 -26.21
C PHE A 127 -16.65 4.11 -27.27
N LYS A 128 -15.73 3.39 -27.91
CA LYS A 128 -14.89 3.91 -28.99
C LYS A 128 -15.69 4.14 -30.29
N GLU A 129 -16.73 3.39 -30.55
CA GLU A 129 -17.66 3.64 -31.67
C GLU A 129 -18.39 4.98 -31.50
N VAL A 130 -18.82 5.30 -30.27
CA VAL A 130 -19.48 6.58 -29.95
C VAL A 130 -18.49 7.75 -29.98
N ASN A 131 -17.30 7.57 -29.41
CA ASN A 131 -16.24 8.57 -29.43
C ASN A 131 -14.88 7.88 -29.66
N PRO A 132 -14.37 7.85 -30.91
CA PRO A 132 -13.08 7.21 -31.21
C PRO A 132 -11.88 7.79 -30.42
N GLN A 133 -11.99 9.02 -29.93
CA GLN A 133 -10.95 9.68 -29.15
C GLN A 133 -11.11 9.49 -27.63
N ALA A 134 -12.16 8.77 -27.19
CA ALA A 134 -12.37 8.54 -25.77
C ALA A 134 -11.16 7.84 -25.14
N ARG A 135 -10.63 8.41 -24.05
CA ARG A 135 -9.59 7.76 -23.24
C ARG A 135 -10.24 6.73 -22.33
N ILE A 136 -9.74 5.50 -22.35
CA ILE A 136 -10.26 4.41 -21.52
C ILE A 136 -9.32 4.20 -20.32
N LEU A 137 -9.89 4.23 -19.12
CA LEU A 137 -9.23 3.88 -17.86
C LEU A 137 -9.86 2.59 -17.34
N LEU A 138 -9.10 1.52 -17.32
CA LEU A 138 -9.54 0.24 -16.77
C LEU A 138 -9.11 0.14 -15.31
N ALA A 139 -10.07 0.00 -14.40
CA ALA A 139 -9.76 -0.21 -13.00
C ALA A 139 -9.55 -1.70 -12.71
N GLN A 140 -8.40 -2.04 -12.10
CA GLN A 140 -8.30 -3.30 -11.36
C GLN A 140 -9.41 -3.32 -10.31
N MET A 141 -9.96 -4.49 -10.05
CA MET A 141 -11.03 -4.60 -9.05
C MET A 141 -10.54 -4.19 -7.67
N SER A 142 -11.39 -3.51 -6.91
CA SER A 142 -11.18 -3.31 -5.47
C SER A 142 -11.06 -4.65 -4.74
N PRO A 143 -10.41 -4.69 -3.56
CA PRO A 143 -10.25 -5.94 -2.83
C PRO A 143 -11.60 -6.48 -2.33
N ILE A 144 -11.67 -7.81 -2.20
CA ILE A 144 -12.70 -8.51 -1.44
C ILE A 144 -12.05 -9.01 -0.15
N SER A 145 -12.61 -8.63 0.98
CA SER A 145 -12.09 -9.04 2.29
C SER A 145 -12.44 -10.50 2.60
N HIS A 146 -11.61 -11.17 3.39
CA HIS A 146 -11.88 -12.50 3.95
C HIS A 146 -13.25 -12.62 4.66
N ARG A 147 -13.88 -11.49 5.04
CA ARG A 147 -15.22 -11.49 5.65
C ARG A 147 -16.36 -11.70 4.66
N HIS A 148 -16.08 -11.67 3.36
CA HIS A 148 -17.09 -11.96 2.35
C HIS A 148 -17.57 -13.42 2.48
N PRO A 149 -18.89 -13.71 2.50
CA PRO A 149 -19.42 -15.05 2.82
C PRO A 149 -18.92 -16.18 1.92
N ARG A 150 -18.53 -15.88 0.69
CA ARG A 150 -18.01 -16.86 -0.29
C ARG A 150 -16.52 -16.76 -0.52
N PHE A 151 -15.79 -16.10 0.38
CA PHE A 151 -14.36 -15.83 0.19
C PHE A 151 -13.56 -17.13 -0.06
N GLU A 152 -13.71 -18.13 0.81
CA GLU A 152 -12.99 -19.40 0.73
C GLU A 152 -13.62 -20.40 -0.26
N SER A 153 -14.86 -20.18 -0.72
CA SER A 153 -15.57 -21.11 -1.60
C SER A 153 -15.46 -20.74 -3.10
N GLY A 154 -14.47 -19.97 -3.49
CA GLY A 154 -14.16 -19.63 -4.88
C GLY A 154 -13.96 -18.15 -5.15
N THR A 155 -14.65 -17.23 -4.44
CA THR A 155 -14.59 -15.79 -4.73
C THR A 155 -13.16 -15.26 -4.70
N ARG A 156 -12.32 -15.67 -3.74
CA ARG A 156 -10.91 -15.28 -3.65
C ARG A 156 -10.11 -15.68 -4.88
N ASP A 157 -10.23 -16.94 -5.28
CA ASP A 157 -9.43 -17.48 -6.40
C ASP A 157 -9.90 -16.88 -7.72
N TRP A 158 -11.21 -16.77 -7.91
CA TRP A 158 -11.80 -16.14 -9.11
C TRP A 158 -11.49 -14.64 -9.19
N HIS A 159 -11.45 -13.94 -8.06
CA HIS A 159 -10.99 -12.55 -8.02
C HIS A 159 -9.55 -12.43 -8.55
N ALA A 160 -8.65 -13.30 -8.14
CA ALA A 160 -7.27 -13.29 -8.63
C ALA A 160 -7.18 -13.58 -10.14
N GLU A 161 -7.95 -14.57 -10.64
CA GLU A 161 -8.04 -14.90 -12.06
C GLU A 161 -8.59 -13.72 -12.88
N ILE A 162 -9.66 -13.07 -12.42
CA ILE A 162 -10.29 -11.92 -13.10
C ILE A 162 -9.34 -10.72 -13.10
N GLN A 163 -8.59 -10.47 -12.03
CA GLN A 163 -7.56 -9.41 -12.00
C GLN A 163 -6.53 -9.61 -13.11
N GLU A 164 -6.10 -10.85 -13.37
CA GLU A 164 -5.17 -11.13 -14.47
C GLU A 164 -5.83 -10.94 -15.84
N ALA A 165 -7.08 -11.37 -15.98
CA ALA A 165 -7.84 -11.13 -17.21
C ALA A 165 -8.00 -9.62 -17.51
N ILE A 166 -8.25 -8.78 -16.50
CA ILE A 166 -8.30 -7.31 -16.65
C ILE A 166 -6.94 -6.75 -17.11
N ARG A 167 -5.82 -7.28 -16.58
CA ARG A 167 -4.47 -6.88 -17.06
C ARG A 167 -4.26 -7.26 -18.53
N MET A 168 -4.77 -8.43 -18.97
CA MET A 168 -4.73 -8.83 -20.38
C MET A 168 -5.53 -7.87 -21.25
N VAL A 169 -6.77 -7.55 -20.86
CA VAL A 169 -7.61 -6.57 -21.58
C VAL A 169 -6.92 -5.21 -21.70
N ALA A 170 -6.30 -4.73 -20.62
CA ALA A 170 -5.57 -3.44 -20.64
C ALA A 170 -4.42 -3.48 -21.67
N ARG A 171 -3.65 -4.56 -21.73
CA ARG A 171 -2.56 -4.73 -22.71
C ARG A 171 -3.09 -4.79 -24.14
N GLU A 172 -4.14 -5.58 -24.40
CA GLU A 172 -4.69 -5.76 -25.74
C GLU A 172 -5.39 -4.52 -26.28
N SER A 173 -6.13 -3.81 -25.42
CA SER A 173 -6.85 -2.58 -25.79
C SER A 173 -5.98 -1.31 -25.74
N GLN A 174 -4.75 -1.40 -25.20
CA GLN A 174 -3.87 -0.26 -24.88
C GLN A 174 -4.57 0.77 -23.97
N ALA A 175 -5.52 0.32 -23.15
CA ALA A 175 -6.16 1.15 -22.14
C ALA A 175 -5.24 1.33 -20.94
N GLN A 176 -5.27 2.52 -20.33
CA GLN A 176 -4.55 2.75 -19.10
C GLN A 176 -5.15 1.93 -17.96
N LEU A 177 -4.33 1.09 -17.33
CA LEU A 177 -4.73 0.34 -16.14
C LEU A 177 -4.55 1.21 -14.90
N ILE A 178 -5.60 1.38 -14.10
CA ILE A 178 -5.56 2.08 -12.81
C ILE A 178 -5.85 1.11 -11.67
N ASP A 179 -5.30 1.37 -10.48
CA ASP A 179 -5.30 0.43 -9.37
C ASP A 179 -6.34 0.80 -8.30
N PHE A 180 -7.48 0.10 -8.28
CA PHE A 180 -8.48 0.22 -7.20
C PHE A 180 -8.24 -0.77 -6.06
N HIS A 181 -7.27 -1.69 -6.21
CA HIS A 181 -6.98 -2.72 -5.21
C HIS A 181 -6.03 -2.23 -4.12
N THR A 182 -4.82 -1.84 -4.51
CA THR A 182 -3.72 -1.54 -3.56
C THR A 182 -4.05 -0.42 -2.56
N PRO A 183 -4.74 0.68 -2.93
CA PRO A 183 -5.06 1.73 -1.97
C PRO A 183 -6.05 1.31 -0.87
N LEU A 184 -6.87 0.28 -1.10
CA LEU A 184 -7.86 -0.21 -0.14
C LEU A 184 -7.40 -1.47 0.61
N TYR A 185 -6.50 -2.26 0.02
CA TYR A 185 -6.16 -3.59 0.52
C TYR A 185 -5.61 -3.62 1.95
N PRO A 186 -4.75 -2.66 2.38
CA PRO A 186 -4.27 -2.60 3.76
C PRO A 186 -5.32 -2.09 4.76
N TYR A 187 -6.51 -1.71 4.30
CA TYR A 187 -7.56 -1.06 5.10
C TYR A 187 -8.88 -1.83 5.06
N PRO A 188 -8.93 -3.09 5.56
CA PRO A 188 -10.16 -3.91 5.49
C PRO A 188 -11.34 -3.29 6.25
N GLN A 189 -11.11 -2.38 7.21
CA GLN A 189 -12.15 -1.63 7.91
C GLN A 189 -12.90 -0.65 6.99
N LEU A 190 -12.29 -0.23 5.88
CA LEU A 190 -12.96 0.61 4.88
C LEU A 190 -13.98 -0.16 4.02
N LEU A 191 -14.04 -1.49 4.17
CA LEU A 191 -15.01 -2.38 3.52
C LEU A 191 -15.94 -2.99 4.58
N PRO A 192 -16.96 -2.28 5.09
CA PRO A 192 -17.76 -2.71 6.24
C PRO A 192 -18.43 -4.07 6.08
N ASP A 193 -18.90 -4.40 4.89
CA ASP A 193 -19.49 -5.70 4.53
C ASP A 193 -18.49 -6.68 3.88
N GLY A 194 -17.20 -6.32 3.83
CA GLY A 194 -16.13 -7.08 3.18
C GLY A 194 -15.99 -6.87 1.67
N LEU A 195 -16.79 -5.97 1.07
CA LEU A 195 -16.83 -5.73 -0.37
C LEU A 195 -16.97 -4.26 -0.75
N HIS A 196 -17.95 -3.55 -0.17
CA HIS A 196 -18.30 -2.20 -0.56
C HIS A 196 -17.53 -1.17 0.30
N PRO A 197 -16.83 -0.21 -0.34
CA PRO A 197 -16.12 0.82 0.39
C PRO A 197 -17.10 1.79 1.07
N ASN A 198 -16.76 2.22 2.30
CA ASN A 198 -17.39 3.34 2.95
C ASN A 198 -17.01 4.68 2.27
N ALA A 199 -17.44 5.81 2.81
CA ALA A 199 -17.16 7.13 2.23
C ALA A 199 -15.65 7.43 2.09
N GLU A 200 -14.85 7.03 3.07
CA GLU A 200 -13.39 7.18 3.04
C GLU A 200 -12.76 6.30 1.95
N GLY A 201 -13.15 5.03 1.88
CA GLY A 201 -12.69 4.12 0.83
C GLY A 201 -13.08 4.61 -0.57
N ALA A 202 -14.30 5.14 -0.73
CA ALA A 202 -14.75 5.74 -1.99
C ALA A 202 -13.92 6.98 -2.37
N ALA A 203 -13.50 7.79 -1.40
CA ALA A 203 -12.62 8.94 -1.64
C ALA A 203 -11.22 8.51 -2.10
N LEU A 204 -10.68 7.40 -1.60
CA LEU A 204 -9.42 6.83 -2.10
C LEU A 204 -9.55 6.42 -3.57
N LEU A 205 -10.65 5.77 -3.97
CA LEU A 205 -10.89 5.42 -5.37
C LEU A 205 -11.01 6.66 -6.26
N ALA A 206 -11.71 7.71 -5.79
CA ALA A 206 -11.81 8.98 -6.50
C ALA A 206 -10.44 9.62 -6.72
N LYS A 207 -9.53 9.55 -5.72
CA LYS A 207 -8.16 10.05 -5.83
C LYS A 207 -7.36 9.32 -6.91
N VAL A 208 -7.50 8.00 -7.01
CA VAL A 208 -6.86 7.20 -8.07
C VAL A 208 -7.30 7.71 -9.45
N VAL A 209 -8.60 7.86 -9.67
CA VAL A 209 -9.14 8.35 -10.95
C VAL A 209 -8.71 9.79 -11.23
N TYR A 210 -8.74 10.66 -10.22
CA TYR A 210 -8.28 12.06 -10.32
C TYR A 210 -6.83 12.10 -10.81
N SER A 211 -5.93 11.37 -10.16
CA SER A 211 -4.52 11.34 -10.54
C SER A 211 -4.31 10.80 -11.96
N ALA A 212 -5.04 9.73 -12.34
CA ALA A 212 -4.97 9.18 -13.69
C ALA A 212 -5.46 10.17 -14.75
N ILE A 213 -6.52 10.95 -14.47
CA ILE A 213 -7.07 11.94 -15.41
C ILE A 213 -6.14 13.14 -15.56
N THR A 214 -5.66 13.69 -14.45
CA THR A 214 -4.90 14.94 -14.41
C THR A 214 -3.40 14.77 -14.58
N GLY A 215 -2.87 13.56 -14.34
CA GLY A 215 -1.44 13.29 -14.24
C GLY A 215 -0.81 13.85 -12.97
N ASP A 216 -1.61 14.33 -12.01
CA ASP A 216 -1.13 14.87 -10.74
C ASP A 216 -1.07 13.77 -9.67
N TYR A 217 0.14 13.37 -9.34
CA TYR A 217 0.45 12.39 -8.30
C TYR A 217 1.11 13.04 -7.07
N GLY A 218 0.92 14.36 -6.89
CA GLY A 218 1.48 15.12 -5.76
C GLY A 218 2.96 15.47 -5.92
N GLY A 219 3.50 15.39 -7.15
CA GLY A 219 4.89 15.69 -7.45
C GLY A 219 5.87 14.62 -6.97
N LEU A 220 7.12 15.02 -6.72
CA LEU A 220 8.19 14.09 -6.31
C LEU A 220 7.97 13.57 -4.90
N GLN A 221 7.70 12.27 -4.78
CA GLN A 221 7.61 11.54 -3.52
C GLN A 221 8.62 10.40 -3.48
N LEU A 222 9.19 10.15 -2.30
CA LEU A 222 10.10 9.05 -2.01
C LEU A 222 9.55 8.25 -0.83
N PRO A 223 9.84 6.93 -0.73
CA PRO A 223 9.59 6.17 0.48
C PRO A 223 10.23 6.83 1.71
N ALA A 224 9.54 6.77 2.85
CA ALA A 224 9.96 7.46 4.08
C ALA A 224 11.36 7.08 4.58
N ILE A 225 11.82 5.88 4.25
CA ILE A 225 13.15 5.39 4.62
C ILE A 225 14.31 6.14 3.91
N TYR A 226 14.02 6.87 2.82
CA TYR A 226 15.03 7.64 2.11
C TYR A 226 15.29 8.96 2.84
N THR A 227 16.25 8.97 3.76
CA THR A 227 16.68 10.14 4.55
C THR A 227 18.19 10.30 4.53
N ASP A 228 18.68 11.40 5.06
CA ASP A 228 20.11 11.58 5.31
C ASP A 228 20.65 10.42 6.18
N ASN A 229 21.93 10.15 6.09
CA ASN A 229 22.65 9.11 6.83
C ASN A 229 22.25 7.67 6.46
N MET A 230 21.45 7.43 5.41
CA MET A 230 21.00 6.08 5.06
C MET A 230 22.16 5.18 4.61
N VAL A 231 21.98 3.88 4.84
CA VAL A 231 22.83 2.83 4.30
C VAL A 231 22.10 2.17 3.13
N LEU A 232 22.70 2.13 1.96
CA LEU A 232 22.21 1.40 0.80
C LEU A 232 22.90 0.03 0.72
N GLN A 233 22.14 -1.02 0.38
CA GLN A 233 22.66 -2.37 0.29
C GLN A 233 23.77 -2.45 -0.75
N HIS A 234 24.98 -2.85 -0.34
CA HIS A 234 26.14 -2.94 -1.21
C HIS A 234 26.17 -4.25 -2.04
N GLY A 235 27.00 -4.27 -3.10
CA GLY A 235 27.32 -5.47 -3.85
C GLY A 235 26.26 -5.92 -4.86
N GLN A 236 25.24 -5.11 -5.11
CA GLN A 236 24.17 -5.39 -6.08
C GLN A 236 23.67 -4.10 -6.73
N PRO A 237 23.01 -4.18 -7.89
CA PRO A 237 22.27 -3.06 -8.46
C PRO A 237 21.21 -2.56 -7.48
N LEU A 238 21.06 -1.23 -7.38
CA LEU A 238 20.20 -0.59 -6.40
C LEU A 238 19.02 0.10 -7.08
N PRO A 239 17.79 -0.43 -7.00
CA PRO A 239 16.61 0.25 -7.47
C PRO A 239 16.30 1.46 -6.55
N ILE A 240 16.20 2.65 -7.15
CA ILE A 240 15.68 3.85 -6.52
C ILE A 240 14.35 4.15 -7.17
N LYS A 241 13.28 4.17 -6.39
CA LYS A 241 11.89 4.30 -6.84
C LYS A 241 11.19 5.46 -6.15
N GLY A 242 10.16 5.96 -6.79
CA GLY A 242 9.27 6.96 -6.21
C GLY A 242 8.13 7.29 -7.15
N THR A 243 7.39 8.33 -6.80
CA THR A 243 6.36 8.88 -7.69
C THR A 243 6.67 10.33 -8.07
N ALA A 244 6.12 10.76 -9.20
CA ALA A 244 6.12 12.12 -9.68
C ALA A 244 4.92 12.32 -10.60
N ASN A 245 4.60 13.55 -10.97
CA ASN A 245 3.52 13.79 -11.93
C ASN A 245 3.86 13.16 -13.28
N THR A 246 2.84 12.61 -13.96
CA THR A 246 2.97 11.91 -15.25
C THR A 246 3.85 12.69 -16.23
N GLY A 247 4.74 11.97 -16.91
CA GLY A 247 5.62 12.55 -17.92
C GLY A 247 6.78 13.39 -17.35
N THR A 248 6.86 13.56 -16.03
CA THR A 248 7.96 14.30 -15.41
C THR A 248 9.27 13.51 -15.55
N LYS A 249 10.28 14.15 -16.13
CA LYS A 249 11.65 13.60 -16.15
C LYS A 249 12.25 13.71 -14.76
N VAL A 250 12.65 12.56 -14.21
CA VAL A 250 13.33 12.44 -12.92
C VAL A 250 14.80 12.15 -13.18
N MET A 251 15.68 12.94 -12.61
CA MET A 251 17.14 12.77 -12.67
C MET A 251 17.66 12.35 -11.31
N VAL A 252 18.42 11.26 -11.25
CA VAL A 252 19.05 10.75 -10.05
C VAL A 252 20.56 10.78 -10.22
N SER A 253 21.29 11.35 -9.26
CA SER A 253 22.75 11.36 -9.27
C SER A 253 23.32 10.99 -7.91
N ILE A 254 24.38 10.17 -7.93
CA ILE A 254 25.12 9.72 -6.75
C ILE A 254 26.60 9.54 -7.12
N GLY A 255 27.48 10.20 -6.40
CA GLY A 255 28.90 10.24 -6.79
C GLY A 255 29.07 10.75 -8.23
N LYS A 256 29.69 9.94 -9.10
CA LYS A 256 29.87 10.22 -10.54
C LYS A 256 28.73 9.65 -11.41
N GLN A 257 27.85 8.84 -10.84
CA GLN A 257 26.77 8.18 -11.57
C GLN A 257 25.60 9.14 -11.78
N LYS A 258 24.98 9.10 -12.96
CA LYS A 258 23.81 9.90 -13.32
C LYS A 258 22.84 9.05 -14.11
N TYR A 259 21.58 9.04 -13.68
CA TYR A 259 20.50 8.29 -14.31
C TYR A 259 19.29 9.17 -14.52
N SER A 260 18.42 8.79 -15.44
CA SER A 260 17.13 9.44 -15.60
C SER A 260 16.05 8.44 -15.94
N ALA A 261 14.84 8.72 -15.47
CA ALA A 261 13.61 8.04 -15.85
C ALA A 261 12.54 9.08 -16.14
N VAL A 262 11.45 8.66 -16.77
CA VAL A 262 10.23 9.47 -16.93
C VAL A 262 9.15 8.80 -16.11
N ALA A 263 8.42 9.58 -15.30
CA ALA A 263 7.27 9.07 -14.58
C ALA A 263 6.21 8.57 -15.57
N ASP A 264 5.77 7.33 -15.39
CA ASP A 264 4.79 6.68 -16.25
C ASP A 264 3.38 7.30 -16.10
N GLU A 265 2.41 6.72 -16.79
CA GLU A 265 1.01 7.18 -16.74
C GLU A 265 0.35 7.03 -15.35
N ASN A 266 0.93 6.23 -14.47
CA ASN A 266 0.53 6.04 -13.07
C ASN A 266 1.43 6.79 -12.08
N GLY A 267 2.28 7.69 -12.59
CA GLY A 267 3.17 8.52 -11.81
C GLY A 267 4.39 7.80 -11.23
N ASN A 268 4.63 6.53 -11.56
CA ASN A 268 5.76 5.77 -11.03
C ASN A 268 7.02 6.04 -11.85
N TRP A 269 8.16 6.09 -11.16
CA TRP A 269 9.47 6.13 -11.80
C TRP A 269 10.45 5.23 -11.05
N GLN A 270 11.42 4.71 -11.78
CA GLN A 270 12.50 3.91 -11.24
C GLN A 270 13.77 4.15 -12.03
N VAL A 271 14.90 4.20 -11.32
CA VAL A 271 16.24 4.02 -11.87
C VAL A 271 16.94 2.88 -11.13
N VAL A 272 17.93 2.28 -11.76
CA VAL A 272 18.79 1.26 -11.12
C VAL A 272 20.20 1.80 -11.13
N LEU A 273 20.76 2.04 -9.94
CA LEU A 273 22.14 2.48 -9.77
C LEU A 273 23.07 1.27 -9.91
N ASP A 274 24.25 1.49 -10.47
CA ASP A 274 25.33 0.51 -10.40
C ASP A 274 25.75 0.29 -8.94
N PRO A 275 26.33 -0.88 -8.62
CA PRO A 275 26.80 -1.17 -7.28
C PRO A 275 27.72 -0.08 -6.74
N LEU A 276 27.42 0.40 -5.53
CA LEU A 276 28.22 1.41 -4.85
C LEU A 276 29.40 0.76 -4.12
N LYS A 277 30.51 1.48 -4.04
CA LYS A 277 31.66 1.05 -3.24
C LYS A 277 31.39 1.24 -1.75
N ALA A 278 31.67 0.22 -0.96
CA ALA A 278 31.65 0.33 0.49
C ALA A 278 32.66 1.39 0.99
N LYS A 279 32.38 1.98 2.14
CA LYS A 279 33.23 3.00 2.81
C LYS A 279 33.34 4.37 2.12
N GLU A 280 32.78 4.55 0.92
CA GLU A 280 32.66 5.88 0.32
C GLU A 280 31.40 6.57 0.86
N VAL A 281 31.50 7.87 1.10
CA VAL A 281 30.36 8.71 1.50
C VAL A 281 29.80 9.43 0.29
N TYR A 282 28.51 9.32 0.08
CA TYR A 282 27.81 9.84 -1.09
C TYR A 282 26.80 10.91 -0.70
N THR A 283 26.46 11.73 -1.68
CA THR A 283 25.24 12.53 -1.71
C THR A 283 24.35 12.02 -2.83
N LEU A 284 23.14 11.62 -2.49
CA LEU A 284 22.10 11.23 -3.47
C LEU A 284 21.24 12.46 -3.77
N SER A 285 21.21 12.88 -5.03
CA SER A 285 20.35 13.97 -5.48
C SER A 285 19.30 13.45 -6.46
N ILE A 286 18.04 13.80 -6.20
CA ILE A 286 16.89 13.44 -7.03
C ILE A 286 16.18 14.72 -7.43
N VAL A 287 15.99 14.95 -8.73
CA VAL A 287 15.39 16.16 -9.30
C VAL A 287 14.25 15.76 -10.23
N ALA A 288 13.07 16.31 -9.98
CA ALA A 288 11.88 16.10 -10.81
C ALA A 288 11.23 17.48 -11.10
N GLY A 289 11.39 17.99 -12.32
CA GLY A 289 10.95 19.34 -12.66
C GLY A 289 11.60 20.41 -11.77
N LYS A 290 10.79 21.14 -11.01
CA LYS A 290 11.26 22.16 -10.04
C LYS A 290 11.55 21.61 -8.65
N GLN A 291 11.18 20.36 -8.38
CA GLN A 291 11.36 19.74 -7.06
C GLN A 291 12.72 19.04 -7.00
N LYS A 292 13.37 19.16 -5.84
CA LYS A 292 14.68 18.55 -5.58
C LYS A 292 14.72 17.96 -4.18
N ARG A 293 15.26 16.74 -4.08
CA ARG A 293 15.63 16.08 -2.82
C ARG A 293 17.13 15.81 -2.83
N ILE A 294 17.78 16.16 -1.76
CA ILE A 294 19.21 15.91 -1.55
C ILE A 294 19.34 15.15 -0.25
N LEU A 295 19.86 13.94 -0.34
CA LEU A 295 20.12 13.07 0.82
C LEU A 295 21.63 13.00 1.00
N LYS A 296 22.08 13.44 2.19
CA LYS A 296 23.50 13.59 2.52
C LYS A 296 24.00 12.42 3.36
N ASN A 297 25.30 12.24 3.37
CA ASN A 297 25.97 11.24 4.20
C ASN A 297 25.43 9.82 3.95
N VAL A 298 25.16 9.49 2.68
CA VAL A 298 24.72 8.15 2.24
C VAL A 298 25.94 7.25 2.11
N VAL A 299 25.88 6.03 2.60
CA VAL A 299 26.95 5.04 2.46
C VAL A 299 26.41 3.73 1.88
N ALA A 300 27.29 2.92 1.30
CA ALA A 300 26.98 1.55 0.90
C ALA A 300 27.52 0.56 1.93
N GLY A 301 26.70 -0.39 2.33
CA GLY A 301 27.04 -1.39 3.33
C GLY A 301 26.00 -2.52 3.36
N GLU A 302 25.99 -3.33 4.41
CA GLU A 302 24.93 -4.31 4.62
C GLU A 302 23.77 -3.71 5.41
N VAL A 303 22.55 -3.97 4.95
CA VAL A 303 21.33 -3.51 5.63
C VAL A 303 20.59 -4.72 6.20
N TRP A 304 20.31 -4.68 7.49
CA TRP A 304 19.65 -5.75 8.23
C TRP A 304 18.38 -5.27 8.92
N LEU A 305 17.32 -6.08 8.85
CA LEU A 305 16.06 -5.80 9.53
C LEU A 305 16.00 -6.57 10.85
N CYS A 306 15.92 -5.82 11.96
CA CYS A 306 15.78 -6.33 13.32
C CYS A 306 14.29 -6.27 13.69
N SER A 307 13.61 -7.42 13.78
CA SER A 307 12.17 -7.46 13.98
C SER A 307 11.77 -8.54 15.00
N GLY A 308 10.56 -8.44 15.52
CA GLY A 308 10.03 -9.36 16.53
C GLY A 308 9.27 -8.65 17.64
N GLN A 309 9.41 -9.14 18.88
CA GLN A 309 8.71 -8.58 20.02
C GLN A 309 9.65 -7.98 21.09
N SER A 310 9.24 -7.92 22.34
CA SER A 310 9.90 -7.20 23.42
C SER A 310 11.39 -7.47 23.59
N ASN A 311 11.87 -8.69 23.38
CA ASN A 311 13.29 -9.01 23.46
C ASN A 311 14.11 -8.42 22.32
N MET A 312 13.53 -8.22 21.13
CA MET A 312 14.18 -7.46 20.07
C MET A 312 14.05 -5.95 20.30
N GLU A 313 12.94 -5.48 20.85
CA GLU A 313 12.73 -4.07 21.20
C GLU A 313 13.60 -3.61 22.38
N PHE A 314 14.10 -4.53 23.21
CA PHE A 314 14.84 -4.26 24.44
C PHE A 314 16.08 -3.40 24.17
N MET A 315 16.11 -2.20 24.78
CA MET A 315 17.09 -1.17 24.48
C MET A 315 18.44 -1.44 25.15
N LEU A 316 19.53 -0.97 24.53
CA LEU A 316 20.89 -1.11 25.08
C LEU A 316 21.01 -0.53 26.49
N LYS A 317 20.37 0.59 26.80
CA LYS A 317 20.36 1.20 28.15
C LYS A 317 19.73 0.33 29.23
N GLN A 318 18.95 -0.67 28.87
CA GLN A 318 18.28 -1.59 29.78
C GLN A 318 19.11 -2.85 30.07
N THR A 319 20.23 -3.04 29.36
CA THR A 319 21.12 -4.19 29.55
C THR A 319 22.06 -3.97 30.73
N THR A 320 22.55 -5.05 31.32
CA THR A 320 23.56 -5.02 32.38
C THR A 320 24.90 -4.39 31.94
N THR A 321 25.18 -4.49 30.63
CA THR A 321 26.40 -3.91 30.02
C THR A 321 26.21 -2.48 29.51
N GLY A 322 24.99 -1.96 29.54
CA GLY A 322 24.66 -0.65 29.00
C GLY A 322 25.52 0.49 29.56
N ALA A 323 25.75 0.51 30.88
CA ALA A 323 26.55 1.52 31.52
C ALA A 323 28.00 1.58 31.00
N THR A 324 28.55 0.45 30.57
CA THR A 324 29.95 0.36 30.06
C THR A 324 30.02 0.51 28.55
N ASP A 325 29.03 0.00 27.81
CA ASP A 325 29.06 -0.02 26.35
C ASP A 325 28.59 1.29 25.72
N ILE A 326 27.56 1.93 26.30
CA ILE A 326 27.01 3.18 25.76
C ILE A 326 28.05 4.29 25.61
N PRO A 327 28.90 4.61 26.61
CA PRO A 327 29.91 5.65 26.47
C PRO A 327 30.92 5.40 25.33
N ARG A 328 31.06 4.14 24.90
CA ARG A 328 31.97 3.70 23.83
C ARG A 328 31.27 3.46 22.50
N ALA A 329 29.96 3.70 22.42
CA ALA A 329 29.14 3.40 21.28
C ALA A 329 29.19 4.48 20.17
N THR A 330 30.39 5.02 19.88
CA THR A 330 30.57 5.95 18.76
C THR A 330 31.16 5.22 17.58
N ASN A 331 30.35 5.02 16.52
CA ASN A 331 30.79 4.40 15.29
C ASN A 331 29.96 4.90 14.09
N PRO A 332 30.49 5.81 13.24
CA PRO A 332 29.74 6.35 12.10
C PRO A 332 29.45 5.30 10.99
N ASN A 333 30.09 4.12 11.06
CA ASN A 333 29.85 3.01 10.16
C ASN A 333 28.69 2.10 10.63
N ILE A 334 28.10 2.34 11.79
CA ILE A 334 26.85 1.70 12.23
C ILE A 334 25.77 2.76 12.21
N ARG A 335 24.64 2.46 11.57
CA ARG A 335 23.54 3.41 11.43
C ARG A 335 22.21 2.74 11.71
N PHE A 336 21.33 3.49 12.36
CA PHE A 336 20.04 3.04 12.84
C PHE A 336 18.89 3.72 12.11
N TYR A 337 17.92 2.95 11.66
CA TYR A 337 16.59 3.40 11.28
C TYR A 337 15.60 2.77 12.28
N ASP A 338 15.30 3.52 13.33
CA ASP A 338 14.57 3.03 14.50
C ASP A 338 13.10 3.41 14.41
N MET A 339 12.25 2.45 14.00
CA MET A 339 10.81 2.60 13.90
C MET A 339 10.18 2.32 15.27
N LYS A 340 9.99 3.36 16.07
CA LYS A 340 9.38 3.23 17.40
C LYS A 340 7.87 3.36 17.35
N ALA A 341 7.19 2.47 18.07
CA ALA A 341 5.76 2.56 18.30
C ALA A 341 5.40 3.87 19.02
N ARG A 342 4.35 4.57 18.55
CA ARG A 342 3.81 5.77 19.21
C ARG A 342 3.15 5.43 20.54
N TRP A 343 2.52 4.27 20.61
CA TRP A 343 1.80 3.82 21.79
C TRP A 343 2.20 2.40 22.14
N ARG A 344 2.53 2.22 23.41
CA ARG A 344 2.79 0.89 23.94
C ARG A 344 1.45 0.16 24.13
N THR A 345 1.45 -1.13 23.88
CA THR A 345 0.30 -2.01 24.13
C THR A 345 0.20 -2.40 25.61
N ASP A 346 0.31 -1.42 26.49
CA ASP A 346 0.09 -1.60 27.94
C ASP A 346 -1.40 -1.84 28.25
N PRO A 347 -1.76 -2.33 29.47
CA PRO A 347 -3.15 -2.63 29.84
C PRO A 347 -3.97 -1.35 30.11
N VAL A 348 -4.12 -0.51 29.09
CA VAL A 348 -4.84 0.77 29.13
C VAL A 348 -5.88 0.85 28.02
N GLU A 349 -6.91 1.64 28.22
CA GLU A 349 -7.89 1.95 27.19
C GLU A 349 -7.39 3.15 26.36
N TRP A 350 -7.37 3.00 25.05
CA TRP A 350 -6.95 4.08 24.14
C TRP A 350 -8.07 5.07 23.86
N ASN A 351 -7.71 6.33 23.65
CA ASN A 351 -8.64 7.39 23.28
C ASN A 351 -8.92 7.40 21.76
N ALA A 352 -9.90 8.20 21.35
CA ALA A 352 -10.34 8.27 19.95
C ALA A 352 -9.23 8.64 18.96
N THR A 353 -8.30 9.53 19.34
CA THR A 353 -7.17 9.91 18.46
C THR A 353 -6.23 8.74 18.20
N VAL A 354 -5.93 7.92 19.22
CA VAL A 354 -5.11 6.72 19.05
C VAL A 354 -5.85 5.72 18.15
N LEU A 355 -7.13 5.47 18.42
CA LEU A 355 -7.96 4.54 17.66
C LEU A 355 -8.05 4.93 16.18
N ASP A 356 -8.26 6.21 15.90
CA ASP A 356 -8.27 6.76 14.54
C ASP A 356 -6.91 6.56 13.83
N SER A 357 -5.81 6.91 14.51
CA SER A 357 -4.46 6.73 13.96
C SER A 357 -4.14 5.26 13.62
N LEU A 358 -4.64 4.31 14.42
CA LEU A 358 -4.47 2.88 14.15
C LEU A 358 -5.24 2.44 12.91
N ASN A 359 -6.43 2.97 12.67
CA ASN A 359 -7.19 2.70 11.45
C ASN A 359 -6.45 3.20 10.20
N HIS A 360 -5.58 4.22 10.34
CA HIS A 360 -4.75 4.77 9.26
C HIS A 360 -3.32 4.20 9.21
N LEU A 361 -3.03 3.10 9.92
CA LEU A 361 -1.71 2.47 10.01
C LEU A 361 -0.60 3.39 10.55
N GLN A 362 -0.95 4.45 11.28
CA GLN A 362 -0.01 5.45 11.83
C GLN A 362 0.54 5.04 13.19
N TYR A 363 0.91 3.77 13.33
CA TYR A 363 1.38 3.20 14.59
C TYR A 363 2.80 3.63 14.98
N TYR A 364 3.66 3.90 13.99
CA TYR A 364 5.04 4.26 14.22
C TYR A 364 5.26 5.77 14.18
N HIS A 365 6.24 6.26 14.95
CA HIS A 365 6.74 7.61 14.80
C HIS A 365 7.45 7.80 13.46
N ASP A 366 7.41 9.00 12.93
CA ASP A 366 8.31 9.39 11.85
C ASP A 366 9.75 9.26 12.33
N THR A 367 10.61 8.67 11.53
CA THR A 367 12.00 8.42 11.87
C THR A 367 12.92 8.68 10.67
N GLN A 368 14.21 8.74 10.96
CA GLN A 368 15.26 8.92 9.98
C GLN A 368 16.49 8.09 10.35
N TRP A 369 17.35 7.84 9.38
CA TRP A 369 18.63 7.19 9.64
C TRP A 369 19.50 8.07 10.53
N GLN A 370 20.12 7.46 11.53
CA GLN A 370 21.02 8.12 12.49
C GLN A 370 22.32 7.33 12.62
N GLU A 371 23.44 8.04 12.78
CA GLU A 371 24.70 7.41 13.12
C GLU A 371 24.67 6.85 14.55
N CYS A 372 25.45 5.80 14.77
CA CYS A 372 25.65 5.23 16.10
C CYS A 372 26.51 6.20 16.96
N THR A 373 25.86 6.77 17.93
CA THR A 373 26.43 7.61 19.00
C THR A 373 25.98 7.05 20.34
N PRO A 374 26.59 7.44 21.47
CA PRO A 374 26.10 7.05 22.79
C PRO A 374 24.61 7.29 22.98
N LYS A 375 24.11 8.42 22.49
CA LYS A 375 22.69 8.79 22.58
C LYS A 375 21.80 7.84 21.76
N THR A 376 22.12 7.61 20.48
CA THR A 376 21.29 6.80 19.60
C THR A 376 21.39 5.31 19.92
N ALA A 377 22.58 4.83 20.30
CA ALA A 377 22.78 3.44 20.72
C ALA A 377 22.04 3.10 22.01
N ALA A 378 21.99 4.01 22.99
CA ALA A 378 21.28 3.79 24.24
C ALA A 378 19.80 3.44 24.03
N GLU A 379 19.16 4.07 23.05
CA GLU A 379 17.72 3.93 22.74
C GLU A 379 17.43 2.82 21.71
N PHE A 380 18.44 2.25 21.09
CA PHE A 380 18.29 1.23 20.04
C PHE A 380 18.24 -0.18 20.64
N SER A 381 17.70 -1.15 19.86
CA SER A 381 17.71 -2.58 20.18
C SER A 381 19.09 -3.07 20.59
N ALA A 382 19.21 -3.64 21.78
CA ALA A 382 20.48 -4.23 22.26
C ALA A 382 20.94 -5.38 21.34
N VAL A 383 20.04 -6.27 20.97
CA VAL A 383 20.34 -7.39 20.05
C VAL A 383 20.80 -6.85 18.70
N GLY A 384 20.07 -5.87 18.14
CA GLY A 384 20.44 -5.22 16.90
C GLY A 384 21.80 -4.52 17.01
N TYR A 385 22.05 -3.76 18.08
CA TYR A 385 23.32 -3.06 18.32
C TYR A 385 24.52 -4.02 18.37
N TYR A 386 24.44 -5.09 19.17
CA TYR A 386 25.54 -6.05 19.28
C TYR A 386 25.77 -6.81 17.98
N PHE A 387 24.70 -7.25 17.31
CA PHE A 387 24.80 -7.85 15.99
C PHE A 387 25.53 -6.92 15.01
N GLY A 388 25.09 -5.68 14.88
CA GLY A 388 25.71 -4.71 13.98
C GLY A 388 27.16 -4.35 14.36
N LYS A 389 27.46 -4.26 15.66
CA LYS A 389 28.81 -3.99 16.18
C LYS A 389 29.81 -5.09 15.79
N TRP A 390 29.42 -6.36 15.95
CA TRP A 390 30.26 -7.48 15.59
C TRP A 390 30.39 -7.62 14.09
N LEU A 391 29.28 -7.53 13.37
CA LEU A 391 29.26 -7.62 11.91
C LEU A 391 30.10 -6.52 11.26
N GLN A 392 30.01 -5.28 11.75
CA GLN A 392 30.79 -4.16 11.26
C GLN A 392 32.30 -4.40 11.45
N LYS A 393 32.67 -4.95 12.60
CA LYS A 393 34.07 -5.28 12.90
C LYS A 393 34.62 -6.37 11.97
N ASP A 394 33.82 -7.41 11.72
CA ASP A 394 34.27 -8.56 10.93
C ASP A 394 34.32 -8.25 9.42
N LEU A 395 33.35 -7.47 8.93
CA LEU A 395 33.26 -7.13 7.50
C LEU A 395 34.03 -5.85 7.15
N ASP A 396 34.39 -5.04 8.13
CA ASP A 396 35.02 -3.72 7.97
C ASP A 396 34.30 -2.84 6.92
N MET A 397 32.95 -2.83 6.99
CA MET A 397 32.10 -2.02 6.11
C MET A 397 30.92 -1.42 6.89
N PRO A 398 30.22 -0.39 6.35
CA PRO A 398 29.05 0.18 6.98
C PRO A 398 27.92 -0.85 7.17
N ILE A 399 27.24 -0.78 8.31
CA ILE A 399 26.08 -1.62 8.67
C ILE A 399 24.89 -0.71 8.96
N GLY A 400 23.80 -0.91 8.21
CA GLY A 400 22.51 -0.31 8.46
C GLY A 400 21.60 -1.28 9.22
N LEU A 401 21.02 -0.83 10.32
CA LEU A 401 20.11 -1.60 11.15
C LEU A 401 18.75 -0.93 11.17
N ILE A 402 17.74 -1.59 10.60
CA ILE A 402 16.35 -1.18 10.69
C ILE A 402 15.72 -1.94 11.86
N CYS A 403 15.11 -1.25 12.83
CA CYS A 403 14.40 -1.91 13.92
C CYS A 403 12.94 -1.46 13.93
N ASN A 404 12.01 -2.42 13.91
CA ASN A 404 10.56 -2.19 13.96
C ASN A 404 9.84 -3.08 14.97
N ALA A 405 10.57 -3.68 15.91
CA ALA A 405 10.03 -4.60 16.90
C ALA A 405 8.94 -3.97 17.78
N VAL A 406 7.95 -4.77 18.18
CA VAL A 406 6.82 -4.34 19.01
C VAL A 406 6.59 -5.32 20.15
N GLY A 407 6.69 -4.84 21.39
CA GLY A 407 6.48 -5.66 22.59
C GLY A 407 5.13 -6.36 22.60
N GLY A 408 5.14 -7.65 22.91
CA GLY A 408 3.93 -8.48 22.99
C GLY A 408 3.29 -8.85 21.64
N SER A 409 3.84 -8.43 20.51
CA SER A 409 3.23 -8.74 19.21
C SER A 409 3.31 -10.23 18.87
N PRO A 410 2.20 -10.83 18.40
CA PRO A 410 2.18 -12.21 17.93
C PRO A 410 2.67 -12.31 16.50
N THR A 411 3.15 -13.49 16.07
CA THR A 411 3.71 -13.74 14.74
C THR A 411 2.74 -13.38 13.61
N GLU A 412 1.46 -13.71 13.76
CA GLU A 412 0.41 -13.46 12.76
C GLU A 412 0.25 -11.97 12.40
N ALA A 413 0.56 -11.06 13.33
CA ALA A 413 0.52 -9.62 13.06
C ALA A 413 1.58 -9.19 12.02
N TRP A 414 2.62 -9.99 11.84
CA TRP A 414 3.75 -9.75 10.94
C TRP A 414 3.68 -10.48 9.61
N VAL A 415 2.68 -11.35 9.41
CA VAL A 415 2.49 -12.09 8.15
C VAL A 415 1.65 -11.27 7.19
N GLY A 416 2.03 -11.24 5.92
CA GLY A 416 1.27 -10.53 4.88
C GLY A 416 -0.16 -11.04 4.77
N ARG A 417 -1.12 -10.11 4.65
CA ARG A 417 -2.56 -10.43 4.56
C ARG A 417 -2.85 -11.44 3.45
N ASN A 418 -2.32 -11.24 2.25
CA ASN A 418 -2.51 -12.16 1.14
C ASN A 418 -2.03 -13.58 1.46
N THR A 419 -0.91 -13.71 2.17
CA THR A 419 -0.38 -15.01 2.61
C THR A 419 -1.32 -15.66 3.63
N LEU A 420 -1.86 -14.88 4.58
CA LEU A 420 -2.85 -15.42 5.55
C LEU A 420 -4.15 -15.81 4.85
N GLU A 421 -4.66 -14.99 3.96
CA GLU A 421 -5.90 -15.25 3.20
C GLU A 421 -5.81 -16.53 2.36
N ASN A 422 -4.64 -16.85 1.83
CA ASN A 422 -4.44 -18.06 1.03
C ASN A 422 -4.08 -19.29 1.84
N ASP A 423 -3.17 -19.16 2.80
CA ASP A 423 -2.54 -20.31 3.45
C ASP A 423 -3.05 -20.57 4.89
N PHE A 424 -3.66 -19.56 5.53
CA PHE A 424 -4.22 -19.71 6.89
C PHE A 424 -5.41 -18.75 7.15
N PRO A 425 -6.46 -18.73 6.30
CA PRO A 425 -7.56 -17.76 6.40
C PRO A 425 -8.28 -17.77 7.75
N ARG A 426 -8.37 -18.94 8.40
CA ARG A 426 -9.07 -19.08 9.68
C ARG A 426 -8.53 -18.17 10.77
N ILE A 427 -7.26 -17.74 10.75
CA ILE A 427 -6.68 -16.86 11.76
C ILE A 427 -7.19 -15.41 11.65
N LEU A 428 -7.73 -15.03 10.49
CA LEU A 428 -8.27 -13.72 10.23
C LEU A 428 -9.70 -13.51 10.77
N TYR A 429 -10.48 -14.60 10.85
CA TYR A 429 -11.89 -14.52 11.26
C TYR A 429 -12.02 -14.26 12.74
N ASP A 430 -12.78 -13.22 13.09
CA ASP A 430 -13.08 -12.85 14.47
C ASP A 430 -11.88 -12.99 15.42
N TRP A 431 -10.75 -12.46 14.99
CA TRP A 431 -9.44 -12.72 15.57
C TRP A 431 -9.36 -12.48 17.08
N ARG A 432 -10.17 -11.58 17.65
CA ARG A 432 -10.22 -11.32 19.10
C ARG A 432 -10.91 -12.44 19.90
N ASN A 433 -11.64 -13.31 19.25
CA ASN A 433 -12.27 -14.50 19.84
C ASN A 433 -11.68 -15.81 19.30
N ASN A 434 -10.60 -15.73 18.53
CA ASN A 434 -10.00 -16.86 17.82
C ASN A 434 -8.92 -17.55 18.66
N ASP A 435 -9.10 -18.84 18.94
CA ASP A 435 -8.18 -19.62 19.79
C ASP A 435 -6.83 -19.95 19.15
N PHE A 436 -6.64 -19.69 17.87
CA PHE A 436 -5.30 -19.68 17.27
C PHE A 436 -4.43 -18.55 17.83
N ILE A 437 -5.03 -17.50 18.37
CA ILE A 437 -4.35 -16.34 18.94
C ILE A 437 -4.37 -16.46 20.47
N MET A 438 -3.23 -16.26 21.08
CA MET A 438 -3.05 -16.40 22.52
C MET A 438 -4.03 -15.53 23.32
N GLN A 439 -4.63 -16.08 24.36
CA GLN A 439 -5.70 -15.44 25.13
C GLN A 439 -5.32 -14.05 25.62
N TRP A 440 -4.15 -13.89 26.26
CA TRP A 440 -3.74 -12.59 26.78
C TRP A 440 -3.53 -11.53 25.69
N VAL A 441 -3.14 -11.94 24.45
CA VAL A 441 -3.02 -11.06 23.29
C VAL A 441 -4.38 -10.51 22.91
N ARG A 442 -5.39 -11.38 22.84
CA ARG A 442 -6.79 -11.02 22.55
C ARG A 442 -7.39 -10.11 23.61
N GLU A 443 -7.18 -10.44 24.90
CA GLU A 443 -7.64 -9.65 26.04
C GLU A 443 -6.99 -8.27 26.08
N ARG A 444 -5.68 -8.18 25.87
CA ARG A 444 -4.95 -6.93 25.80
C ARG A 444 -5.48 -6.05 24.68
N ALA A 445 -5.64 -6.60 23.48
CA ALA A 445 -6.20 -5.86 22.36
C ALA A 445 -7.63 -5.38 22.65
N SER A 446 -8.48 -6.24 23.19
CA SER A 446 -9.86 -5.90 23.55
C SER A 446 -9.92 -4.79 24.60
N GLN A 447 -8.99 -4.78 25.58
CA GLN A 447 -8.88 -3.70 26.55
C GLN A 447 -8.44 -2.38 25.89
N ASN A 448 -7.43 -2.41 25.03
CA ASN A 448 -6.90 -1.21 24.38
C ASN A 448 -7.98 -0.53 23.53
N ILE A 449 -8.79 -1.28 22.79
CA ILE A 449 -9.81 -0.73 21.89
C ILE A 449 -11.22 -0.66 22.49
N LYS A 450 -11.37 -0.85 23.78
CA LYS A 450 -12.68 -0.89 24.47
C LYS A 450 -13.56 0.34 24.22
N LYS A 451 -12.96 1.50 23.98
CA LYS A 451 -13.69 2.75 23.67
C LYS A 451 -14.10 2.89 22.22
N SER A 452 -13.67 1.98 21.34
CA SER A 452 -14.08 2.03 19.94
C SER A 452 -15.53 1.60 19.79
N THR A 453 -16.28 2.35 19.00
CA THR A 453 -17.60 1.97 18.49
C THR A 453 -17.52 1.25 17.15
N ASP A 454 -16.36 1.32 16.49
CA ASP A 454 -16.10 0.62 15.24
C ASP A 454 -15.83 -0.87 15.52
N LYS A 455 -16.68 -1.73 14.97
CA LYS A 455 -16.50 -3.20 15.06
C LYS A 455 -15.25 -3.70 14.35
N LEU A 456 -14.73 -2.93 13.43
CA LEU A 456 -13.56 -3.21 12.60
C LEU A 456 -12.33 -2.44 13.03
N GLN A 457 -12.35 -1.90 14.25
CA GLN A 457 -11.22 -1.17 14.82
C GLN A 457 -9.93 -1.97 14.70
N ARG A 458 -8.91 -1.37 14.08
CA ARG A 458 -7.59 -1.95 13.91
C ARG A 458 -6.78 -1.93 15.21
N HIS A 459 -5.87 -2.92 15.33
CA HIS A 459 -4.99 -3.04 16.49
C HIS A 459 -3.62 -3.62 16.08
N PRO A 460 -2.48 -3.21 16.68
CA PRO A 460 -1.16 -3.73 16.33
C PRO A 460 -0.99 -5.24 16.46
N TYR A 461 -1.81 -5.88 17.28
CA TYR A 461 -1.80 -7.35 17.42
C TYR A 461 -2.75 -8.06 16.45
N GLU A 462 -3.53 -7.32 15.67
CA GLU A 462 -4.38 -7.90 14.62
C GLU A 462 -3.52 -8.61 13.56
N PRO A 463 -3.93 -9.79 13.08
CA PRO A 463 -3.24 -10.46 11.99
C PRO A 463 -3.01 -9.52 10.78
N ALA A 464 -1.81 -9.52 10.25
CA ALA A 464 -1.29 -8.67 9.17
C ALA A 464 -1.06 -7.18 9.51
N TYR A 465 -1.49 -6.66 10.66
CA TYR A 465 -1.40 -5.22 10.95
C TYR A 465 0.04 -4.69 10.91
N LEU A 466 0.97 -5.34 11.64
CA LEU A 466 2.37 -4.89 11.70
C LEU A 466 3.11 -5.14 10.38
N TYR A 467 2.69 -6.14 9.61
CA TYR A 467 3.17 -6.28 8.25
C TYR A 467 2.77 -5.06 7.39
N GLU A 468 1.51 -4.64 7.45
CA GLU A 468 1.00 -3.50 6.68
C GLU A 468 1.60 -2.17 7.12
N ALA A 469 1.78 -1.97 8.45
CA ALA A 469 2.30 -0.73 9.01
C ALA A 469 3.84 -0.61 8.96
N ALA A 470 4.59 -1.73 8.97
CA ALA A 470 6.03 -1.70 9.16
C ALA A 470 6.87 -2.43 8.12
N ILE A 471 6.32 -3.46 7.45
CA ILE A 471 7.07 -4.24 6.45
C ILE A 471 6.74 -3.77 5.04
N LEU A 472 5.47 -3.60 4.73
CA LEU A 472 5.04 -3.16 3.40
C LEU A 472 5.64 -1.80 2.98
N PRO A 473 5.80 -0.79 3.86
CA PRO A 473 6.50 0.45 3.52
C PRO A 473 7.99 0.28 3.16
N LEU A 474 8.61 -0.83 3.55
CA LEU A 474 10.03 -1.14 3.29
C LEU A 474 10.24 -1.99 2.03
N LYS A 475 9.19 -2.47 1.37
CA LYS A 475 9.22 -3.48 0.28
C LYS A 475 10.20 -3.19 -0.85
N ASP A 476 10.42 -1.91 -1.14
CA ASP A 476 11.28 -1.46 -2.24
C ASP A 476 12.70 -1.08 -1.78
N PHE A 477 13.02 -1.26 -0.49
CA PHE A 477 14.32 -0.97 0.08
C PHE A 477 15.12 -2.28 0.24
N PRO A 478 16.21 -2.49 -0.53
CA PRO A 478 16.97 -3.74 -0.47
C PRO A 478 17.60 -3.97 0.89
N ILE A 479 17.42 -5.17 1.44
CA ILE A 479 18.05 -5.62 2.69
C ILE A 479 18.86 -6.89 2.46
N LYS A 480 19.88 -7.11 3.29
CA LYS A 480 20.72 -8.31 3.28
C LYS A 480 20.02 -9.50 3.92
N GLY A 481 19.31 -9.25 5.01
CA GLY A 481 18.65 -10.30 5.78
C GLY A 481 17.87 -9.76 6.96
N VAL A 482 17.28 -10.68 7.70
CA VAL A 482 16.44 -10.41 8.87
C VAL A 482 17.04 -11.10 10.08
N ILE A 483 17.07 -10.40 11.22
CA ILE A 483 17.23 -11.01 12.54
C ILE A 483 15.90 -10.93 13.27
N TRP A 484 15.39 -12.08 13.73
CA TRP A 484 14.05 -12.25 14.27
C TRP A 484 14.10 -12.77 15.71
N TYR A 485 13.46 -12.04 16.65
CA TYR A 485 13.36 -12.47 18.05
C TYR A 485 11.92 -12.33 18.56
N GLN A 486 11.17 -13.42 18.48
CA GLN A 486 9.75 -13.47 18.86
C GLN A 486 9.36 -14.94 19.12
N GLY A 487 8.30 -15.18 19.90
CA GLY A 487 7.72 -16.50 20.11
C GLY A 487 6.86 -16.60 21.37
N GLU A 488 7.09 -15.75 22.37
CA GLU A 488 6.38 -15.80 23.65
C GLU A 488 4.87 -15.60 23.49
N SER A 489 4.47 -14.74 22.56
CA SER A 489 3.05 -14.47 22.27
C SER A 489 2.36 -15.54 21.43
N ASN A 490 3.07 -16.61 21.07
CA ASN A 490 2.55 -17.78 20.34
C ASN A 490 2.86 -19.11 21.04
N ALA A 491 3.39 -19.08 22.28
CA ALA A 491 3.86 -20.28 23.00
C ALA A 491 2.75 -21.28 23.33
N HIS A 492 1.48 -20.84 23.37
CA HIS A 492 0.31 -21.69 23.68
C HIS A 492 0.02 -22.73 22.58
N ASN A 493 0.46 -22.53 21.35
CA ASN A 493 0.19 -23.43 20.23
C ASN A 493 1.42 -23.52 19.29
N LYS A 494 2.29 -24.48 19.60
CA LYS A 494 3.55 -24.68 18.86
C LYS A 494 3.36 -25.02 17.38
N ASP A 495 2.29 -25.76 17.05
CA ASP A 495 2.04 -26.21 15.67
C ASP A 495 1.55 -25.03 14.81
N ALA A 496 0.62 -24.23 15.35
CA ALA A 496 0.21 -22.98 14.70
C ALA A 496 1.38 -22.01 14.57
N HIS A 497 2.24 -21.86 15.61
CA HIS A 497 3.41 -20.99 15.54
C HIS A 497 4.42 -21.47 14.51
N SER A 498 4.70 -22.78 14.43
CA SER A 498 5.58 -23.34 13.39
C SER A 498 5.07 -23.05 11.98
N LYS A 499 3.75 -23.16 11.76
CA LYS A 499 3.12 -22.78 10.49
C LYS A 499 3.26 -21.28 10.23
N LEU A 500 2.91 -20.44 11.18
CA LEU A 500 2.96 -18.97 11.06
C LEU A 500 4.36 -18.45 10.77
N PHE A 501 5.39 -19.01 11.42
CA PHE A 501 6.77 -18.60 11.15
C PHE A 501 7.19 -18.93 9.71
N LYS A 502 6.80 -20.08 9.16
CA LYS A 502 7.05 -20.42 7.74
C LYS A 502 6.32 -19.46 6.81
N LEU A 503 5.07 -19.10 7.13
CA LEU A 503 4.29 -18.13 6.36
C LEU A 503 4.86 -16.72 6.45
N LEU A 504 5.40 -16.31 7.60
CA LEU A 504 6.12 -15.06 7.78
C LEU A 504 7.33 -15.00 6.83
N VAL A 505 8.18 -16.02 6.85
CA VAL A 505 9.35 -16.10 5.97
C VAL A 505 8.96 -16.07 4.49
N LYS A 506 7.91 -16.85 4.10
CA LYS A 506 7.36 -16.85 2.74
C LYS A 506 6.92 -15.45 2.34
N SER A 507 6.05 -14.84 3.13
CA SER A 507 5.46 -13.52 2.87
C SER A 507 6.53 -12.42 2.72
N TRP A 508 7.55 -12.40 3.59
CA TRP A 508 8.61 -11.39 3.51
C TRP A 508 9.56 -11.61 2.33
N ARG A 509 9.86 -12.86 1.98
CA ARG A 509 10.63 -13.18 0.77
C ARG A 509 9.92 -12.72 -0.50
N GLU A 510 8.60 -12.87 -0.56
CA GLU A 510 7.76 -12.34 -1.65
C GLU A 510 7.77 -10.81 -1.65
N THR A 511 7.59 -10.18 -0.50
CA THR A 511 7.57 -8.70 -0.34
C THR A 511 8.86 -8.05 -0.80
N PHE A 512 10.00 -8.57 -0.36
CA PHE A 512 11.33 -8.07 -0.74
C PHE A 512 11.82 -8.63 -2.08
N GLN A 513 11.01 -9.41 -2.80
CA GLN A 513 11.36 -10.04 -4.07
C GLN A 513 12.69 -10.80 -4.02
N ASN A 514 12.97 -11.41 -2.87
CA ASN A 514 14.19 -12.17 -2.63
C ASN A 514 13.87 -13.55 -2.02
N PRO A 515 13.73 -14.60 -2.86
CA PRO A 515 13.38 -15.96 -2.40
C PRO A 515 14.43 -16.58 -1.49
N LYS A 516 15.65 -16.04 -1.48
CA LYS A 516 16.78 -16.49 -0.65
C LYS A 516 17.07 -15.56 0.52
N LEU A 517 16.18 -14.58 0.83
CA LEU A 517 16.39 -13.67 1.95
C LEU A 517 16.67 -14.45 3.24
N PRO A 518 17.85 -14.27 3.88
CA PRO A 518 18.21 -14.99 5.09
C PRO A 518 17.37 -14.52 6.27
N PHE A 519 16.97 -15.47 7.12
CA PHE A 519 16.37 -15.22 8.42
C PHE A 519 17.22 -15.88 9.49
N TYR A 520 17.83 -15.09 10.37
CA TYR A 520 18.42 -15.53 11.60
C TYR A 520 17.42 -15.31 12.73
N TYR A 521 17.06 -16.37 13.42
CA TYR A 521 16.10 -16.27 14.52
C TYR A 521 16.72 -16.75 15.83
N VAL A 522 16.28 -16.13 16.92
CA VAL A 522 16.73 -16.46 18.28
C VAL A 522 15.77 -17.49 18.86
N GLN A 523 16.32 -18.60 19.31
CA GLN A 523 15.57 -19.56 20.11
C GLN A 523 15.25 -18.95 21.48
N LEU A 524 13.98 -19.04 21.90
CA LEU A 524 13.57 -18.57 23.21
C LEU A 524 14.27 -19.38 24.32
N SER A 525 14.65 -18.69 25.40
CA SER A 525 15.09 -19.38 26.62
C SER A 525 13.94 -20.18 27.24
N SER A 526 14.26 -21.25 27.93
CA SER A 526 13.30 -21.98 28.72
C SER A 526 12.71 -21.08 29.82
N ILE A 527 11.39 -20.95 29.85
CA ILE A 527 10.65 -20.18 30.86
C ILE A 527 9.72 -21.13 31.59
N ASN A 528 9.90 -21.26 32.89
CA ASN A 528 8.95 -22.00 33.74
C ASN A 528 7.79 -21.08 34.14
N ARG A 529 6.77 -21.00 33.27
CA ARG A 529 5.52 -20.28 33.57
C ARG A 529 4.32 -21.21 33.34
N PRO A 530 3.77 -21.82 34.39
CA PRO A 530 2.63 -22.74 34.26
C PRO A 530 1.40 -22.14 33.58
N SER A 531 1.26 -20.79 33.61
CA SER A 531 0.16 -20.05 32.96
C SER A 531 0.28 -19.90 31.45
N TRP A 532 1.38 -20.38 30.85
CA TRP A 532 1.58 -20.30 29.39
C TRP A 532 1.42 -21.65 28.68
N GLY A 533 0.89 -22.65 29.37
CA GLY A 533 0.58 -23.97 28.84
C GLY A 533 1.62 -25.02 29.13
#